data_46829970bad64953170ca36dc921bac1
#
_entry.id   46829970bad64953170ca36dc921bac1
#
_cell.length_a   1.000
_cell.length_b   1.000
_cell.length_c   1.000
_cell.angle_alpha   90.00
_cell.angle_beta   90.00
_cell.angle_gamma   90.00
#
_symmetry.space_group_name_H-M   'P 1'
#
loop_
_entity.id
_entity.type
_entity.pdbx_description
1 polymer ?
#
loop_
_entity_poly.entity_id
_entity_poly.type
_entity_poly.pdbx_seq_one_letter_code
_entity_poly.pdbx_strand_id
1 'polypeptide(L)'
;MPNTPRKTTRTKAEPETPVESSLELAVFPLPVFLLPGGRQRLRIFEPKFLAMVAHAAQGDGFIIATQDNVKAEHLSSWGTKVSIVDFNMSDDQILEIDVEGQELVQLHSSHRDTVGLIKSKFRPLPHWPVLEYDVPNVFTAFLVQLFRDHDSIRTLYPTPDFESPQWICARLLEMMPIPLEKKTEFTEPASFPSLVPFLNQIITGQ
;
A
#
# COMPACT_ATOMS: atom_id res chain seq x y z
N MET A 1 -28.43 -9.19 61.79
CA MET A 1 -28.36 -8.29 60.62
C MET A 1 -27.49 -8.99 59.58
N PRO A 2 -28.06 -9.57 58.51
CA PRO A 2 -27.24 -10.26 57.52
C PRO A 2 -26.75 -9.26 56.44
N ASN A 3 -25.49 -9.40 56.09
CA ASN A 3 -24.73 -8.61 55.15
C ASN A 3 -25.02 -9.10 53.70
N THR A 4 -25.57 -8.24 52.85
CA THR A 4 -25.93 -8.53 51.46
C THR A 4 -24.72 -8.22 50.56
N PRO A 5 -24.27 -9.16 49.68
CA PRO A 5 -23.18 -8.85 48.78
C PRO A 5 -23.64 -8.00 47.60
N ARG A 6 -22.92 -6.89 47.32
CA ARG A 6 -23.07 -6.02 46.17
C ARG A 6 -22.73 -6.79 44.87
N LYS A 7 -23.71 -6.90 43.98
CA LYS A 7 -23.48 -7.38 42.59
C LYS A 7 -22.68 -6.35 41.82
N THR A 8 -21.48 -6.69 41.43
CA THR A 8 -20.65 -5.95 40.49
C THR A 8 -21.17 -6.20 39.06
N THR A 9 -21.80 -5.20 38.48
CA THR A 9 -22.25 -5.21 37.10
C THR A 9 -21.01 -5.08 36.20
N ARG A 10 -20.68 -6.16 35.47
CA ARG A 10 -19.61 -6.19 34.48
C ARG A 10 -20.11 -5.45 33.24
N THR A 11 -19.65 -4.22 33.06
CA THR A 11 -19.91 -3.40 31.87
C THR A 11 -19.29 -4.12 30.69
N LYS A 12 -20.14 -4.55 29.76
CA LYS A 12 -19.74 -5.15 28.46
C LYS A 12 -19.10 -4.03 27.65
N ALA A 13 -17.81 -4.16 27.32
CA ALA A 13 -17.15 -3.24 26.41
C ALA A 13 -17.84 -3.29 25.06
N GLU A 14 -18.41 -2.17 24.64
CA GLU A 14 -18.89 -2.00 23.26
C GLU A 14 -17.69 -2.05 22.30
N PRO A 15 -17.85 -2.64 21.11
CA PRO A 15 -16.78 -2.62 20.11
C PRO A 15 -16.51 -1.16 19.72
N GLU A 16 -15.27 -0.74 19.89
CA GLU A 16 -14.81 0.58 19.46
C GLU A 16 -15.08 0.73 17.96
N THR A 17 -15.92 1.67 17.61
CA THR A 17 -16.18 2.06 16.22
C THR A 17 -14.86 2.59 15.66
N PRO A 18 -14.40 2.10 14.48
CA PRO A 18 -13.17 2.60 13.87
C PRO A 18 -13.28 4.11 13.69
N VAL A 19 -12.31 4.85 14.23
CA VAL A 19 -12.28 6.32 14.12
C VAL A 19 -12.13 6.67 12.65
N GLU A 20 -13.20 7.18 12.07
CA GLU A 20 -13.19 7.71 10.69
C GLU A 20 -12.29 8.94 10.67
N SER A 21 -11.25 8.94 9.86
CA SER A 21 -10.41 10.11 9.70
C SER A 21 -11.25 11.26 9.13
N SER A 22 -11.24 12.40 9.80
CA SER A 22 -11.83 13.63 9.26
C SER A 22 -10.98 14.21 8.12
N LEU A 23 -9.78 13.69 7.92
CA LEU A 23 -8.82 14.12 6.91
C LEU A 23 -9.18 13.52 5.54
N GLU A 24 -9.23 14.37 4.54
CA GLU A 24 -9.33 13.96 3.14
C GLU A 24 -7.96 14.04 2.48
N LEU A 25 -7.59 13.00 1.74
CA LEU A 25 -6.39 13.01 0.92
C LEU A 25 -6.74 12.94 -0.57
N ALA A 26 -5.86 13.48 -1.38
CA ALA A 26 -5.90 13.29 -2.82
C ALA A 26 -5.70 11.81 -3.17
N VAL A 27 -6.41 11.35 -4.19
CA VAL A 27 -6.27 10.00 -4.72
C VAL A 27 -5.69 10.07 -6.11
N PHE A 28 -4.58 9.41 -6.31
CA PHE A 28 -3.94 9.24 -7.62
C PHE A 28 -4.32 7.87 -8.19
N PRO A 29 -5.21 7.83 -9.20
CA PRO A 29 -5.60 6.58 -9.83
C PRO A 29 -4.48 6.09 -10.75
N LEU A 30 -3.93 4.91 -10.47
CA LEU A 30 -2.86 4.29 -11.25
C LEU A 30 -3.10 2.79 -11.37
N PRO A 31 -2.71 2.13 -12.47
CA PRO A 31 -2.75 0.68 -12.61
C PRO A 31 -1.56 0.02 -11.88
N VAL A 32 -1.34 0.40 -10.63
CA VAL A 32 -0.21 -0.02 -9.81
C VAL A 32 -0.74 -0.71 -8.56
N PHE A 33 -0.15 -1.85 -8.23
CA PHE A 33 -0.37 -2.54 -6.97
C PHE A 33 0.83 -2.25 -6.07
N LEU A 34 0.60 -1.54 -4.98
CA LEU A 34 1.62 -1.12 -4.05
C LEU A 34 1.21 -1.50 -2.62
N LEU A 35 2.15 -2.06 -1.86
CA LEU A 35 1.96 -2.45 -0.47
C LEU A 35 2.83 -1.58 0.46
N PRO A 36 2.62 -1.61 1.77
CA PRO A 36 3.49 -0.92 2.72
C PRO A 36 4.97 -1.30 2.54
N GLY A 37 5.86 -0.29 2.60
CA GLY A 37 7.29 -0.43 2.32
C GLY A 37 7.65 -0.59 0.84
N GLY A 38 6.66 -0.63 -0.07
CA GLY A 38 6.86 -0.60 -1.51
C GLY A 38 7.20 0.79 -2.02
N ARG A 39 8.04 0.87 -3.04
CA ARG A 39 8.42 2.14 -3.66
C ARG A 39 8.06 2.17 -5.13
N GLN A 40 7.68 3.35 -5.59
CA GLN A 40 7.31 3.59 -6.98
C GLN A 40 7.82 4.96 -7.42
N ARG A 41 8.47 5.02 -8.61
CA ARG A 41 8.77 6.27 -9.29
C ARG A 41 7.61 6.69 -10.14
N LEU A 42 7.17 7.93 -10.00
CA LEU A 42 6.04 8.52 -10.72
C LEU A 42 6.51 9.75 -11.49
N ARG A 43 6.09 9.85 -12.75
CA ARG A 43 6.30 11.04 -13.59
C ARG A 43 5.06 11.90 -13.56
N ILE A 44 5.21 13.15 -13.15
CA ILE A 44 4.10 14.08 -12.89
C ILE A 44 4.14 15.19 -13.92
N PHE A 45 3.16 15.20 -14.80
CA PHE A 45 3.08 16.20 -15.89
C PHE A 45 1.74 16.94 -15.94
N GLU A 46 0.65 16.39 -15.39
CA GLU A 46 -0.64 17.06 -15.37
C GLU A 46 -0.70 18.12 -14.25
N PRO A 47 -1.19 19.35 -14.54
CA PRO A 47 -1.23 20.45 -13.56
C PRO A 47 -1.93 20.08 -12.24
N LYS A 48 -3.03 19.31 -12.31
CA LYS A 48 -3.74 18.87 -11.10
C LYS A 48 -2.88 17.97 -10.20
N PHE A 49 -2.02 17.12 -10.79
CA PHE A 49 -1.13 16.26 -10.01
C PHE A 49 0.12 17.00 -9.52
N LEU A 50 0.59 18.02 -10.24
CA LEU A 50 1.62 18.92 -9.73
C LEU A 50 1.13 19.64 -8.46
N ALA A 51 -0.12 20.14 -8.46
CA ALA A 51 -0.73 20.74 -7.27
C ALA A 51 -0.91 19.73 -6.13
N MET A 52 -1.28 18.49 -6.43
CA MET A 52 -1.34 17.39 -5.47
C MET A 52 0.03 17.14 -4.80
N VAL A 53 1.08 17.02 -5.61
CA VAL A 53 2.46 16.78 -5.12
C VAL A 53 2.93 17.93 -4.24
N ALA A 54 2.68 19.18 -4.65
CA ALA A 54 3.04 20.36 -3.86
C ALA A 54 2.35 20.37 -2.47
N HIS A 55 1.12 19.88 -2.39
CA HIS A 55 0.40 19.72 -1.12
C HIS A 55 0.95 18.54 -0.31
N ALA A 56 1.11 17.38 -0.94
CA ALA A 56 1.61 16.16 -0.31
C ALA A 56 3.04 16.31 0.27
N ALA A 57 3.87 17.17 -0.34
CA ALA A 57 5.21 17.49 0.13
C ALA A 57 5.24 18.18 1.53
N GLN A 58 4.09 18.68 2.01
CA GLN A 58 3.97 19.26 3.34
C GLN A 58 3.84 18.21 4.46
N GLY A 59 3.76 16.92 4.11
CA GLY A 59 3.82 15.80 5.04
C GLY A 59 2.62 14.87 5.07
N ASP A 60 1.47 15.27 4.51
CA ASP A 60 0.24 14.46 4.57
C ASP A 60 0.24 13.27 3.59
N GLY A 61 1.08 13.35 2.53
CA GLY A 61 1.10 12.35 1.47
C GLY A 61 -0.16 12.38 0.59
N PHE A 62 -0.41 11.28 -0.12
CA PHE A 62 -1.60 11.06 -0.93
C PHE A 62 -1.89 9.56 -1.02
N ILE A 63 -2.98 9.17 -1.66
CA ILE A 63 -3.36 7.77 -1.82
C ILE A 63 -3.17 7.34 -3.27
N ILE A 64 -2.47 6.24 -3.50
CA ILE A 64 -2.49 5.53 -4.78
C ILE A 64 -3.60 4.49 -4.70
N ALA A 65 -4.55 4.57 -5.62
CA ALA A 65 -5.62 3.59 -5.73
C ALA A 65 -5.67 3.02 -7.15
N THR A 66 -5.90 1.72 -7.23
CA THR A 66 -5.95 1.05 -8.52
C THR A 66 -7.19 1.46 -9.28
N GLN A 67 -7.02 1.76 -10.56
CA GLN A 67 -8.10 2.02 -11.49
C GLN A 67 -8.15 0.88 -12.51
N ASP A 68 -9.35 0.36 -12.75
CA ASP A 68 -9.56 -0.63 -13.80
C ASP A 68 -9.34 0.03 -15.17
N ASN A 69 -8.40 -0.51 -15.96
CA ASN A 69 -8.11 -0.02 -17.31
C ASN A 69 -9.27 -0.21 -18.29
N VAL A 70 -10.22 -1.11 -17.99
CA VAL A 70 -11.38 -1.41 -18.84
C VAL A 70 -12.56 -0.49 -18.52
N LYS A 71 -12.67 -0.05 -17.26
CA LYS A 71 -13.73 0.84 -16.77
C LYS A 71 -13.10 1.99 -16.01
N ALA A 72 -12.64 3.01 -16.75
CA ALA A 72 -12.00 4.20 -16.19
C ALA A 72 -12.79 4.93 -15.08
N GLU A 73 -14.04 4.54 -14.84
CA GLU A 73 -14.91 5.08 -13.80
C GLU A 73 -14.83 4.30 -12.48
N HIS A 74 -14.23 3.09 -12.48
CA HIS A 74 -14.14 2.27 -11.26
C HIS A 74 -12.79 2.42 -10.57
N LEU A 75 -12.77 3.34 -9.60
CA LEU A 75 -11.72 3.41 -8.61
C LEU A 75 -11.88 2.25 -7.62
N SER A 76 -10.79 1.58 -7.25
CA SER A 76 -10.80 0.60 -6.18
C SER A 76 -11.37 1.21 -4.89
N SER A 77 -12.06 0.41 -4.09
CA SER A 77 -12.54 0.81 -2.75
C SER A 77 -11.42 0.91 -1.72
N TRP A 78 -10.19 0.56 -2.08
CA TRP A 78 -9.00 0.63 -1.24
C TRP A 78 -7.82 1.19 -2.03
N GLY A 79 -6.80 1.60 -1.32
CA GLY A 79 -5.54 2.08 -1.89
C GLY A 79 -4.42 2.01 -0.87
N THR A 80 -3.28 2.55 -1.26
CA THR A 80 -2.12 2.69 -0.39
C THR A 80 -1.83 4.15 -0.17
N LYS A 81 -1.85 4.59 1.08
CA LYS A 81 -1.36 5.90 1.46
C LYS A 81 0.14 5.90 1.32
N VAL A 82 0.67 6.90 0.62
CA VAL A 82 2.09 7.03 0.31
C VAL A 82 2.67 8.34 0.81
N SER A 83 3.94 8.33 1.17
CA SER A 83 4.75 9.54 1.36
C SER A 83 5.71 9.72 0.20
N ILE A 84 6.07 10.98 -0.10
CA ILE A 84 7.12 11.29 -1.07
C ILE A 84 8.45 11.19 -0.35
N VAL A 85 9.36 10.37 -0.89
CA VAL A 85 10.68 10.12 -0.28
C VAL A 85 11.81 10.76 -1.07
N ASP A 86 11.59 11.09 -2.36
CA ASP A 86 12.58 11.78 -3.18
C ASP A 86 11.90 12.56 -4.31
N PHE A 87 12.63 13.59 -4.81
CA PHE A 87 12.25 14.41 -5.95
C PHE A 87 13.39 14.45 -6.95
N ASN A 88 13.06 14.29 -8.20
CA ASN A 88 14.01 14.37 -9.30
C ASN A 88 13.39 15.15 -10.48
N MET A 89 14.23 15.60 -11.39
CA MET A 89 13.81 16.17 -12.66
C MET A 89 14.42 15.32 -13.77
N SER A 90 13.57 14.79 -14.62
CA SER A 90 14.04 14.02 -15.78
C SER A 90 14.67 14.94 -16.84
N ASP A 91 15.42 14.35 -17.78
CA ASP A 91 16.10 15.09 -18.85
C ASP A 91 15.13 15.92 -19.72
N ASP A 92 13.87 15.47 -19.82
CA ASP A 92 12.79 16.16 -20.55
C ASP A 92 12.01 17.18 -19.66
N GLN A 93 12.59 17.57 -18.53
CA GLN A 93 12.03 18.58 -17.60
C GLN A 93 10.70 18.16 -16.95
N ILE A 94 10.43 16.87 -16.85
CA ILE A 94 9.27 16.34 -16.14
C ILE A 94 9.64 16.07 -14.69
N LEU A 95 8.79 16.48 -13.74
CA LEU A 95 8.94 16.17 -12.33
C LEU A 95 8.79 14.65 -12.12
N GLU A 96 9.79 14.04 -11.53
CA GLU A 96 9.75 12.67 -11.04
C GLU A 96 9.76 12.67 -9.51
N ILE A 97 8.91 11.87 -8.91
CA ILE A 97 8.87 11.66 -7.47
C ILE A 97 9.01 10.19 -7.16
N ASP A 98 9.78 9.85 -6.14
CA ASP A 98 9.78 8.53 -5.55
C ASP A 98 8.84 8.53 -4.34
N VAL A 99 7.92 7.60 -4.31
CA VAL A 99 6.96 7.44 -3.22
C VAL A 99 7.15 6.09 -2.53
N GLU A 100 6.83 6.06 -1.23
CA GLU A 100 6.85 4.85 -0.42
C GLU A 100 5.49 4.61 0.21
N GLY A 101 4.98 3.38 0.07
CA GLY A 101 3.76 2.92 0.72
C GLY A 101 3.90 2.90 2.23
N GLN A 102 2.96 3.56 2.93
CA GLN A 102 2.95 3.65 4.38
C GLN A 102 1.93 2.66 4.98
N GLU A 103 0.72 2.71 4.52
CA GLU A 103 -0.39 1.89 5.04
C GLU A 103 -1.44 1.63 3.96
N LEU A 104 -2.14 0.50 4.06
CA LEU A 104 -3.34 0.26 3.28
C LEU A 104 -4.50 1.04 3.86
N VAL A 105 -5.35 1.58 2.99
CA VAL A 105 -6.51 2.38 3.41
C VAL A 105 -7.76 1.99 2.62
N GLN A 106 -8.89 1.98 3.29
CA GLN A 106 -10.20 1.90 2.66
C GLN A 106 -10.71 3.28 2.33
N LEU A 107 -11.15 3.49 1.09
CA LEU A 107 -11.68 4.77 0.61
C LEU A 107 -13.18 4.90 0.94
N HIS A 108 -13.55 6.10 1.35
CA HIS A 108 -14.94 6.47 1.65
C HIS A 108 -15.26 7.84 1.06
N SER A 109 -16.48 8.00 0.55
CA SER A 109 -16.98 9.33 0.13
C SER A 109 -16.06 10.04 -0.87
N SER A 110 -15.57 9.31 -1.88
CA SER A 110 -14.71 9.89 -2.91
C SER A 110 -15.49 10.88 -3.78
N HIS A 111 -14.89 12.02 -4.08
CA HIS A 111 -15.46 13.05 -4.95
C HIS A 111 -14.35 13.70 -5.81
N ARG A 112 -14.73 14.45 -6.83
CA ARG A 112 -13.80 15.28 -7.62
C ARG A 112 -13.89 16.72 -7.16
N ASP A 113 -12.75 17.35 -6.96
CA ASP A 113 -12.71 18.78 -6.68
C ASP A 113 -12.87 19.61 -7.98
N THR A 114 -12.79 20.93 -7.86
CA THR A 114 -12.98 21.88 -8.97
C THR A 114 -11.94 21.78 -10.08
N VAL A 115 -10.78 21.21 -9.81
CA VAL A 115 -9.71 20.96 -10.80
C VAL A 115 -9.69 19.52 -11.32
N GLY A 116 -10.68 18.70 -10.90
CA GLY A 116 -10.85 17.33 -11.33
C GLY A 116 -9.97 16.32 -10.58
N LEU A 117 -9.30 16.74 -9.49
CA LEU A 117 -8.56 15.85 -8.61
C LEU A 117 -9.53 15.05 -7.75
N ILE A 118 -9.34 13.73 -7.69
CA ILE A 118 -10.12 12.88 -6.78
C ILE A 118 -9.61 13.10 -5.36
N LYS A 119 -10.55 13.32 -4.44
CA LYS A 119 -10.31 13.35 -3.00
C LYS A 119 -11.19 12.32 -2.31
N SER A 120 -10.69 11.73 -1.23
CA SER A 120 -11.43 10.74 -0.46
C SER A 120 -11.13 10.85 1.02
N LYS A 121 -12.17 10.68 1.83
CA LYS A 121 -11.97 10.25 3.21
C LYS A 121 -11.52 8.81 3.22
N PHE A 122 -10.78 8.43 4.24
CA PHE A 122 -10.23 7.08 4.32
C PHE A 122 -10.16 6.61 5.78
N ARG A 123 -10.02 5.30 5.94
CA ARG A 123 -9.66 4.66 7.21
C ARG A 123 -8.53 3.66 6.98
N PRO A 124 -7.64 3.46 7.96
CA PRO A 124 -6.64 2.41 7.87
C PRO A 124 -7.28 1.04 7.64
N LEU A 125 -6.67 0.23 6.78
CA LEU A 125 -6.96 -1.19 6.63
C LEU A 125 -5.86 -1.98 7.33
N PRO A 126 -6.22 -2.96 8.18
CA PRO A 126 -5.23 -3.89 8.70
C PRO A 126 -4.49 -4.59 7.55
N HIS A 127 -3.19 -4.73 7.71
CA HIS A 127 -2.34 -5.50 6.80
C HIS A 127 -1.74 -6.69 7.56
N TRP A 128 -0.88 -7.45 6.93
CA TRP A 128 -0.27 -8.63 7.54
C TRP A 128 0.37 -8.28 8.88
N PRO A 129 0.06 -9.04 9.94
CA PRO A 129 0.72 -8.83 11.22
C PRO A 129 2.22 -9.15 11.11
N VAL A 130 3.01 -8.52 11.97
CA VAL A 130 4.42 -8.92 12.13
C VAL A 130 4.42 -10.32 12.75
N LEU A 131 4.77 -11.31 11.95
CA LEU A 131 4.87 -12.71 12.38
C LEU A 131 6.31 -13.18 12.20
N GLU A 132 6.80 -13.97 13.14
CA GLU A 132 7.96 -14.81 12.91
C GLU A 132 7.52 -15.94 11.94
N TYR A 133 7.82 -15.77 10.68
CA TYR A 133 7.46 -16.73 9.64
C TYR A 133 8.67 -16.97 8.74
N ASP A 134 9.06 -18.23 8.61
CA ASP A 134 10.14 -18.59 7.70
C ASP A 134 9.63 -18.61 6.26
N VAL A 135 10.30 -17.87 5.39
CA VAL A 135 10.07 -17.93 3.95
C VAL A 135 11.20 -18.72 3.26
N PRO A 136 10.91 -19.42 2.16
CA PRO A 136 11.95 -20.14 1.43
C PRO A 136 13.11 -19.23 1.01
N ASN A 137 14.36 -19.67 1.20
CA ASN A 137 15.56 -18.92 0.82
C ASN A 137 15.57 -18.50 -0.67
N VAL A 138 14.87 -19.25 -1.52
CA VAL A 138 14.75 -18.94 -2.95
C VAL A 138 14.07 -17.59 -3.18
N PHE A 139 13.19 -17.12 -2.27
CA PHE A 139 12.53 -15.81 -2.37
C PHE A 139 13.54 -14.68 -2.26
N THR A 140 14.37 -14.72 -1.22
CA THR A 140 15.43 -13.74 -1.03
C THR A 140 16.43 -13.80 -2.18
N ALA A 141 16.86 -14.99 -2.60
CA ALA A 141 17.78 -15.16 -3.70
C ALA A 141 17.22 -14.57 -5.01
N PHE A 142 15.94 -14.80 -5.30
CA PHE A 142 15.26 -14.27 -6.47
C PHE A 142 15.21 -12.73 -6.44
N LEU A 143 14.81 -12.12 -5.31
CA LEU A 143 14.79 -10.66 -5.17
C LEU A 143 16.18 -10.05 -5.27
N VAL A 144 17.19 -10.63 -4.63
CA VAL A 144 18.58 -10.16 -4.72
C VAL A 144 19.05 -10.17 -6.16
N GLN A 145 18.74 -11.22 -6.93
CA GLN A 145 19.09 -11.30 -8.34
C GLN A 145 18.35 -10.22 -9.15
N LEU A 146 17.04 -10.05 -8.92
CA LEU A 146 16.23 -9.03 -9.59
C LEU A 146 16.79 -7.60 -9.35
N PHE A 147 17.21 -7.31 -8.13
CA PHE A 147 17.82 -6.02 -7.76
C PHE A 147 19.19 -5.82 -8.41
N ARG A 148 19.96 -6.90 -8.63
CA ARG A 148 21.24 -6.84 -9.35
C ARG A 148 21.06 -6.57 -10.84
N ASP A 149 20.05 -7.20 -11.44
CA ASP A 149 19.81 -7.14 -12.88
C ASP A 149 19.13 -5.84 -13.33
N HIS A 150 18.50 -5.11 -12.37
CA HIS A 150 17.70 -3.92 -12.67
C HIS A 150 18.13 -2.71 -11.81
N ASP A 151 18.98 -1.86 -12.37
CA ASP A 151 19.49 -0.65 -11.69
C ASP A 151 18.35 0.28 -11.25
N SER A 152 17.28 0.39 -12.03
CA SER A 152 16.10 1.21 -11.69
C SER A 152 15.42 0.74 -10.40
N ILE A 153 15.36 -0.57 -10.16
CA ILE A 153 14.82 -1.14 -8.93
C ILE A 153 15.80 -0.90 -7.78
N ARG A 154 17.09 -1.17 -8.01
CA ARG A 154 18.13 -1.00 -7.00
C ARG A 154 18.22 0.44 -6.48
N THR A 155 18.14 1.43 -7.37
CA THR A 155 18.20 2.85 -6.99
C THR A 155 16.94 3.28 -6.22
N LEU A 156 15.80 2.68 -6.51
CA LEU A 156 14.54 2.97 -5.83
C LEU A 156 14.54 2.44 -4.38
N TYR A 157 15.27 1.36 -4.11
CA TYR A 157 15.38 0.74 -2.78
C TYR A 157 16.82 0.79 -2.24
N PRO A 158 17.30 1.95 -1.73
CA PRO A 158 18.67 2.08 -1.24
C PRO A 158 18.98 1.20 0.00
N THR A 159 17.95 0.87 0.78
CA THR A 159 18.04 0.04 1.98
C THR A 159 16.96 -1.04 1.96
N PRO A 160 17.12 -2.11 1.14
CA PRO A 160 16.14 -3.18 1.08
C PRO A 160 16.17 -4.02 2.36
N ASP A 161 14.98 -4.42 2.84
CA ASP A 161 14.84 -5.24 4.06
C ASP A 161 14.73 -6.73 3.72
N PHE A 162 15.86 -7.33 3.32
CA PHE A 162 15.91 -8.76 2.99
C PHE A 162 15.82 -9.69 4.21
N GLU A 163 15.69 -9.16 5.43
CA GLU A 163 15.51 -9.94 6.64
C GLU A 163 14.03 -10.10 7.02
N SER A 164 13.17 -9.21 6.51
CA SER A 164 11.73 -9.25 6.77
C SER A 164 10.99 -10.18 5.79
N PRO A 165 10.40 -11.28 6.25
CA PRO A 165 9.56 -12.16 5.42
C PRO A 165 8.41 -11.42 4.75
N GLN A 166 7.76 -10.51 5.48
CA GLN A 166 6.65 -9.72 4.97
C GLN A 166 7.09 -8.78 3.86
N TRP A 167 8.24 -8.11 4.04
CA TRP A 167 8.79 -7.21 3.03
C TRP A 167 9.16 -7.98 1.76
N ILE A 168 9.84 -9.12 1.88
CA ILE A 168 10.21 -10.00 0.76
C ILE A 168 8.97 -10.42 -0.02
N CYS A 169 7.96 -10.97 0.66
CA CYS A 169 6.74 -11.44 0.01
C CYS A 169 5.95 -10.30 -0.65
N ALA A 170 5.92 -9.11 -0.02
CA ALA A 170 5.28 -7.94 -0.58
C ALA A 170 5.96 -7.50 -1.88
N ARG A 171 7.27 -7.40 -1.89
CA ARG A 171 8.04 -7.02 -3.11
C ARG A 171 7.88 -8.05 -4.22
N LEU A 172 7.91 -9.35 -3.90
CA LEU A 172 7.64 -10.40 -4.88
C LEU A 172 6.23 -10.26 -5.46
N LEU A 173 5.21 -10.10 -4.62
CA LEU A 173 3.84 -9.95 -5.07
C LEU A 173 3.65 -8.72 -5.96
N GLU A 174 4.31 -7.60 -5.66
CA GLU A 174 4.26 -6.39 -6.47
C GLU A 174 4.92 -6.57 -7.84
N MET A 175 6.11 -7.15 -7.86
CA MET A 175 6.98 -7.19 -9.05
C MET A 175 6.66 -8.33 -10.01
N MET A 176 6.02 -9.40 -9.51
CA MET A 176 5.66 -10.53 -10.38
C MET A 176 4.50 -10.21 -11.32
N PRO A 177 4.47 -10.81 -12.53
CA PRO A 177 3.41 -10.62 -13.53
C PRO A 177 2.15 -11.42 -13.15
N ILE A 178 1.57 -11.11 -11.99
CA ILE A 178 0.35 -11.73 -11.46
C ILE A 178 -0.82 -10.77 -11.76
N PRO A 179 -1.98 -11.27 -12.22
CA PRO A 179 -3.16 -10.44 -12.41
C PRO A 179 -3.54 -9.67 -11.13
N LEU A 180 -4.00 -8.42 -11.30
CA LEU A 180 -4.28 -7.52 -10.20
C LEU A 180 -5.33 -8.08 -9.24
N GLU A 181 -6.38 -8.69 -9.77
CA GLU A 181 -7.44 -9.33 -8.98
C GLU A 181 -6.84 -10.39 -8.04
N LYS A 182 -5.89 -11.17 -8.56
CA LYS A 182 -5.21 -12.19 -7.75
C LYS A 182 -4.30 -11.59 -6.69
N LYS A 183 -3.59 -10.50 -7.00
CA LYS A 183 -2.79 -9.77 -6.01
C LYS A 183 -3.67 -9.22 -4.88
N THR A 184 -4.86 -8.72 -5.21
CA THR A 184 -5.80 -8.13 -4.26
C THR A 184 -6.29 -9.15 -3.22
N GLU A 185 -6.41 -10.43 -3.56
CA GLU A 185 -6.77 -11.47 -2.59
C GLU A 185 -5.78 -11.56 -1.41
N PHE A 186 -4.54 -11.14 -1.62
CA PHE A 186 -3.48 -11.16 -0.60
C PHE A 186 -3.35 -9.86 0.19
N THR A 187 -4.25 -8.89 0.05
CA THR A 187 -4.25 -7.69 0.90
C THR A 187 -4.88 -7.94 2.28
N GLU A 188 -5.66 -9.01 2.43
CA GLU A 188 -6.30 -9.37 3.68
C GLU A 188 -5.27 -9.78 4.76
N PRO A 189 -5.46 -9.38 6.05
CA PRO A 189 -4.50 -9.65 7.12
C PRO A 189 -4.18 -11.13 7.33
N ALA A 190 -5.16 -12.02 7.11
CA ALA A 190 -5.01 -13.46 7.29
C ALA A 190 -4.42 -14.18 6.06
N SER A 191 -4.10 -13.48 4.98
CA SER A 191 -3.71 -14.09 3.71
C SER A 191 -2.23 -14.49 3.63
N PHE A 192 -1.37 -13.98 4.52
CA PHE A 192 0.07 -14.20 4.46
C PHE A 192 0.47 -15.70 4.43
N PRO A 193 -0.11 -16.58 5.26
CA PRO A 193 0.22 -18.01 5.22
C PRO A 193 -0.12 -18.70 3.89
N SER A 194 -1.12 -18.20 3.15
CA SER A 194 -1.49 -18.70 1.82
C SER A 194 -0.69 -18.06 0.69
N LEU A 195 -0.15 -16.86 0.90
CA LEU A 195 0.70 -16.18 -0.06
C LEU A 195 2.03 -16.91 -0.26
N VAL A 196 2.65 -17.40 0.82
CA VAL A 196 3.96 -18.06 0.75
C VAL A 196 3.97 -19.27 -0.17
N PRO A 197 3.08 -20.28 -0.03
CA PRO A 197 3.04 -21.40 -0.96
C PRO A 197 2.65 -20.97 -2.39
N PHE A 198 1.80 -19.97 -2.55
CA PHE A 198 1.44 -19.42 -3.85
C PHE A 198 2.66 -18.83 -4.58
N LEU A 199 3.45 -17.99 -3.91
CA LEU A 199 4.69 -17.43 -4.47
C LEU A 199 5.71 -18.53 -4.76
N ASN A 200 5.83 -19.52 -3.87
CA ASN A 200 6.74 -20.63 -4.08
C ASN A 200 6.43 -21.42 -5.35
N GLN A 201 5.16 -21.69 -5.59
CA GLN A 201 4.71 -22.36 -6.81
C GLN A 201 5.10 -21.56 -8.07
N ILE A 202 4.96 -20.24 -8.06
CA ILE A 202 5.29 -19.39 -9.20
C ILE A 202 6.81 -19.36 -9.43
N ILE A 203 7.60 -19.22 -8.35
CA ILE A 203 9.06 -19.08 -8.45
C ILE A 203 9.73 -20.39 -8.85
N THR A 204 9.25 -21.52 -8.35
CA THR A 204 9.86 -22.84 -8.58
C THR A 204 9.24 -23.60 -9.75
N GLY A 205 8.05 -23.19 -10.22
CA GLY A 205 7.30 -23.88 -11.26
C GLY A 205 6.70 -25.22 -10.82
N GLN A 206 6.54 -25.44 -9.50
CA GLN A 206 6.04 -26.68 -8.89
C GLN A 206 4.71 -26.48 -8.21
#